data_c4e2c383e86d71b730173a6d8cd1b60c
#
_entry.id   c4e2c383e86d71b730173a6d8cd1b60c
#
_cell.length_a   1.000
_cell.length_b   1.000
_cell.length_c   1.000
_cell.angle_alpha   90.00
_cell.angle_beta   90.00
_cell.angle_gamma   90.00
#
_symmetry.space_group_name_H-M   'P 1'
#
loop_
_entity.id
_entity.type
_entity.pdbx_description
1 polymer ?
#
loop_
_entity_poly.entity_id
_entity_poly.type
_entity_poly.pdbx_seq_one_letter_code
_entity_poly.pdbx_strand_id
1 'polypeptide(L)'
;ERLKVINSPYNPITGEGSFSIKRTRVTCEDFPLNEMWLPDEFIETGFCQIILALGVRRYITQILKQEYSEYTANLLYVEFCVQRFTYDFEFWAYSTALISPKGGGEDIRFFLNRAQRTYLKTLEELRTSNKPISIILLKARQWGGSTLTQIYMLWIQIIHKKNWNSVICGDVESQSNIVSGMLSKVVEHYPSWAANGVKLDTKPFEGSSKTRQIQYCQCLYSVGSAQKPDNLRSQNISMAHLTEVGLWKETKGKKPEDLVQSIFGS
;
A
#
# COMPACT_ATOMS: atom_id res chain seq x y z
N GLU A 1 -27.54 -4.62 7.45
CA GLU A 1 -26.35 -5.50 7.53
C GLU A 1 -25.08 -4.81 7.00
N ARG A 2 -25.08 -4.28 5.76
CA ARG A 2 -23.96 -3.54 5.18
C ARG A 2 -23.48 -2.35 6.02
N LEU A 3 -24.38 -1.57 6.61
CA LEU A 3 -24.05 -0.45 7.49
C LEU A 3 -23.44 -0.91 8.82
N LYS A 4 -23.86 -2.06 9.35
CA LYS A 4 -23.26 -2.65 10.55
C LYS A 4 -21.81 -3.05 10.29
N VAL A 5 -21.54 -3.71 9.16
CA VAL A 5 -20.17 -4.11 8.75
C VAL A 5 -19.27 -2.90 8.58
N ILE A 6 -19.74 -1.84 7.88
CA ILE A 6 -18.95 -0.61 7.67
C ILE A 6 -18.64 0.10 9.00
N ASN A 7 -19.54 0.04 9.99
CA ASN A 7 -19.36 0.70 11.28
C ASN A 7 -18.59 -0.15 12.29
N SER A 8 -18.44 -1.45 12.05
CA SER A 8 -17.72 -2.35 12.94
C SER A 8 -16.24 -1.99 13.02
N PRO A 9 -15.63 -2.07 14.20
CA PRO A 9 -14.18 -2.03 14.31
C PRO A 9 -13.58 -3.22 13.58
N TYR A 10 -12.31 -3.10 13.19
CA TYR A 10 -11.58 -4.20 12.62
C TYR A 10 -10.21 -4.36 13.27
N ASN A 11 -9.68 -5.56 13.24
CA ASN A 11 -8.33 -5.84 13.68
C ASN A 11 -7.44 -6.09 12.45
N PRO A 12 -6.48 -5.20 12.14
CA PRO A 12 -5.64 -5.35 10.96
C PRO A 12 -4.69 -6.55 11.04
N ILE A 13 -4.41 -7.06 12.24
CA ILE A 13 -3.51 -8.21 12.43
C ILE A 13 -4.25 -9.51 12.16
N THR A 14 -5.39 -9.73 12.82
CA THR A 14 -6.20 -10.93 12.61
C THR A 14 -7.03 -10.89 11.33
N GLY A 15 -7.34 -9.70 10.80
CA GLY A 15 -8.26 -9.48 9.69
C GLY A 15 -9.73 -9.47 10.09
N GLU A 16 -10.06 -9.67 11.37
CA GLU A 16 -11.43 -9.67 11.87
C GLU A 16 -12.11 -8.31 11.64
N GLY A 17 -13.33 -8.34 11.14
CA GLY A 17 -14.11 -7.13 10.82
C GLY A 17 -13.64 -6.35 9.59
N SER A 18 -12.60 -6.81 8.89
CA SER A 18 -12.21 -6.27 7.59
C SER A 18 -13.25 -6.62 6.51
N PHE A 19 -13.45 -5.71 5.56
CA PHE A 19 -14.42 -5.89 4.46
C PHE A 19 -13.91 -5.39 3.11
N SER A 20 -12.64 -5.01 3.03
CA SER A 20 -12.05 -4.50 1.77
C SER A 20 -11.97 -5.58 0.70
N ILE A 21 -11.71 -6.82 1.12
CA ILE A 21 -11.66 -8.02 0.28
C ILE A 21 -12.41 -9.16 0.95
N LYS A 22 -12.68 -10.23 0.19
CA LYS A 22 -13.29 -11.44 0.73
C LYS A 22 -12.28 -12.18 1.61
N ARG A 23 -12.72 -12.61 2.79
CA ARG A 23 -11.90 -13.30 3.79
C ARG A 23 -12.63 -14.50 4.37
N THR A 24 -11.88 -15.53 4.68
CA THR A 24 -12.36 -16.72 5.37
C THR A 24 -11.65 -16.85 6.72
N ARG A 25 -12.43 -17.21 7.75
CA ARG A 25 -11.91 -17.53 9.08
C ARG A 25 -11.16 -18.84 9.03
N VAL A 26 -9.95 -18.85 9.50
CA VAL A 26 -9.08 -20.02 9.58
C VAL A 26 -8.47 -20.16 10.97
N THR A 27 -8.13 -21.38 11.34
CA THR A 27 -7.35 -21.69 12.55
C THR A 27 -6.07 -22.35 12.13
N CYS A 28 -4.97 -22.01 12.77
CA CYS A 28 -3.68 -22.67 12.56
C CYS A 28 -3.04 -22.97 13.91
N GLU A 29 -2.82 -24.24 14.19
CA GLU A 29 -2.16 -24.70 15.40
C GLU A 29 -0.70 -24.20 15.42
N ASP A 30 -0.24 -23.88 16.61
CA ASP A 30 1.13 -23.42 16.87
C ASP A 30 1.52 -22.04 16.27
N PHE A 31 0.57 -21.28 15.69
CA PHE A 31 0.83 -19.89 15.37
C PHE A 31 0.61 -18.97 16.60
N PRO A 32 1.32 -17.82 16.66
CA PRO A 32 1.10 -16.82 17.70
C PRO A 32 -0.36 -16.30 17.72
N LEU A 33 -1.03 -16.34 16.56
CA LEU A 33 -2.44 -16.04 16.38
C LEU A 33 -3.13 -17.30 15.86
N ASN A 34 -3.79 -18.02 16.75
CA ASN A 34 -4.47 -19.28 16.39
C ASN A 34 -5.64 -19.07 15.44
N GLU A 35 -6.26 -17.90 15.44
CA GLU A 35 -7.44 -17.59 14.68
C GLU A 35 -7.25 -16.32 13.85
N MET A 36 -7.49 -16.41 12.54
CA MET A 36 -7.32 -15.31 11.59
C MET A 36 -8.43 -15.30 10.56
N TRP A 37 -8.70 -14.11 9.99
CA TRP A 37 -9.54 -13.92 8.78
C TRP A 37 -8.62 -13.54 7.63
N LEU A 38 -8.20 -14.52 6.86
CA LEU A 38 -7.27 -14.35 5.77
C LEU A 38 -7.97 -14.08 4.45
N PRO A 39 -7.36 -13.31 3.54
CA PRO A 39 -7.82 -13.18 2.17
C PRO A 39 -7.99 -14.55 1.50
N ASP A 40 -9.11 -14.78 0.81
CA ASP A 40 -9.37 -16.04 0.14
C ASP A 40 -8.26 -16.37 -0.87
N GLU A 41 -7.78 -15.38 -1.64
CA GLU A 41 -6.66 -15.56 -2.57
C GLU A 41 -5.38 -16.04 -1.89
N PHE A 42 -5.11 -15.59 -0.66
CA PHE A 42 -3.95 -16.08 0.10
C PHE A 42 -4.14 -17.51 0.59
N ILE A 43 -5.34 -17.84 1.06
CA ILE A 43 -5.68 -19.21 1.50
C ILE A 43 -5.52 -20.20 0.35
N GLU A 44 -5.84 -19.81 -0.88
CA GLU A 44 -5.71 -20.66 -2.08
C GLU A 44 -4.26 -20.94 -2.49
N THR A 45 -3.28 -20.23 -1.91
CA THR A 45 -1.87 -20.54 -2.19
C THR A 45 -1.47 -21.89 -1.58
N GLY A 46 -0.67 -22.66 -2.31
CA GLY A 46 -0.17 -23.95 -1.81
C GLY A 46 0.59 -23.83 -0.48
N PHE A 47 1.32 -22.73 -0.30
CA PHE A 47 2.02 -22.42 0.95
C PHE A 47 1.04 -22.32 2.14
N CYS A 48 0.00 -21.49 2.01
CA CYS A 48 -0.97 -21.29 3.08
C CYS A 48 -1.78 -22.57 3.34
N GLN A 49 -2.27 -23.24 2.29
CA GLN A 49 -3.02 -24.48 2.43
C GLN A 49 -2.27 -25.57 3.19
N ILE A 50 -0.99 -25.76 2.87
CA ILE A 50 -0.18 -26.80 3.54
C ILE A 50 0.05 -26.44 5.01
N ILE A 51 0.34 -25.15 5.32
CA ILE A 51 0.52 -24.71 6.72
C ILE A 51 -0.78 -24.89 7.51
N LEU A 52 -1.91 -24.49 6.96
CA LEU A 52 -3.22 -24.64 7.64
C LEU A 52 -3.59 -26.09 7.87
N ALA A 53 -3.25 -26.99 6.93
CA ALA A 53 -3.56 -28.41 7.05
C ALA A 53 -2.64 -29.16 8.03
N LEU A 54 -1.38 -28.81 8.10
CA LEU A 54 -0.39 -29.51 8.90
C LEU A 54 -0.15 -28.90 10.27
N GLY A 55 -0.38 -27.61 10.43
CA GLY A 55 0.12 -26.80 11.54
C GLY A 55 1.64 -26.51 11.42
N VAL A 56 2.11 -25.54 12.19
CA VAL A 56 3.50 -25.04 12.11
C VAL A 56 4.53 -26.11 12.39
N ARG A 57 4.35 -26.89 13.46
CA ARG A 57 5.31 -27.93 13.86
C ARG A 57 5.54 -28.96 12.76
N ARG A 58 4.45 -29.51 12.20
CA ARG A 58 4.55 -30.51 11.13
C ARG A 58 5.07 -29.91 9.83
N TYR A 59 4.72 -28.69 9.52
CA TYR A 59 5.26 -28.00 8.36
C TYR A 59 6.81 -27.90 8.45
N ILE A 60 7.35 -27.46 9.59
CA ILE A 60 8.78 -27.36 9.80
C ILE A 60 9.47 -28.73 9.69
N THR A 61 8.94 -29.75 10.37
CA THR A 61 9.60 -31.05 10.44
C THR A 61 9.42 -31.91 9.18
N GLN A 62 8.28 -31.87 8.54
CA GLN A 62 7.96 -32.76 7.40
C GLN A 62 8.20 -32.11 6.04
N ILE A 63 7.93 -30.79 5.91
CA ILE A 63 8.08 -30.07 4.64
C ILE A 63 9.47 -29.44 4.54
N LEU A 64 9.85 -28.62 5.55
CA LEU A 64 11.18 -27.98 5.55
C LEU A 64 12.30 -28.93 5.97
N LYS A 65 11.96 -30.09 6.57
CA LYS A 65 12.91 -31.08 7.09
C LYS A 65 13.93 -30.48 8.07
N GLN A 66 13.47 -29.56 8.90
CA GLN A 66 14.26 -28.89 9.92
C GLN A 66 13.80 -29.33 11.30
N GLU A 67 14.68 -29.13 12.31
CA GLU A 67 14.31 -29.32 13.71
C GLU A 67 13.34 -28.20 14.14
N TYR A 68 12.29 -28.59 14.87
CA TYR A 68 11.37 -27.62 15.44
C TYR A 68 11.99 -26.91 16.63
N SER A 69 12.02 -25.60 16.57
CA SER A 69 12.40 -24.71 17.67
C SER A 69 11.52 -23.44 17.61
N GLU A 70 11.46 -22.67 18.68
CA GLU A 70 10.81 -21.34 18.66
C GLU A 70 11.42 -20.44 17.59
N TYR A 71 12.71 -20.54 17.37
CA TYR A 71 13.40 -19.77 16.34
C TYR A 71 12.91 -20.13 14.93
N THR A 72 12.83 -21.41 14.58
CA THR A 72 12.34 -21.87 13.28
C THR A 72 10.84 -21.56 13.11
N ALA A 73 10.04 -21.63 14.18
CA ALA A 73 8.64 -21.25 14.17
C ALA A 73 8.46 -19.75 13.92
N ASN A 74 9.27 -18.90 14.55
CA ASN A 74 9.25 -17.46 14.33
C ASN A 74 9.67 -17.07 12.90
N LEU A 75 10.69 -17.74 12.34
CA LEU A 75 11.08 -17.53 10.94
C LEU A 75 9.94 -17.89 9.99
N LEU A 76 9.27 -19.02 10.21
CA LEU A 76 8.11 -19.40 9.40
C LEU A 76 6.95 -18.42 9.55
N TYR A 77 6.73 -17.89 10.75
CA TYR A 77 5.71 -16.86 10.96
C TYR A 77 6.05 -15.56 10.22
N VAL A 78 7.30 -15.12 10.23
CA VAL A 78 7.74 -13.97 9.44
C VAL A 78 7.50 -14.21 7.95
N GLU A 79 7.88 -15.39 7.43
CA GLU A 79 7.64 -15.77 6.05
C GLU A 79 6.14 -15.75 5.72
N PHE A 80 5.29 -16.29 6.60
CA PHE A 80 3.84 -16.25 6.45
C PHE A 80 3.31 -14.81 6.36
N CYS A 81 3.81 -13.91 7.20
CA CYS A 81 3.44 -12.49 7.18
C CYS A 81 3.87 -11.83 5.86
N VAL A 82 5.08 -12.09 5.38
CA VAL A 82 5.60 -11.54 4.12
C VAL A 82 4.80 -12.05 2.92
N GLN A 83 4.48 -13.33 2.89
CA GLN A 83 3.61 -13.90 1.84
C GLN A 83 2.20 -13.29 1.86
N ARG A 84 1.63 -13.11 3.06
CA ARG A 84 0.31 -12.46 3.24
C ARG A 84 0.30 -11.01 2.74
N PHE A 85 1.39 -10.28 2.78
CA PHE A 85 1.47 -8.90 2.28
C PHE A 85 1.06 -8.75 0.82
N THR A 86 1.25 -9.79 0.01
CA THR A 86 0.83 -9.78 -1.41
C THR A 86 -0.69 -9.69 -1.58
N TYR A 87 -1.43 -10.21 -0.61
CA TYR A 87 -2.89 -10.35 -0.71
C TYR A 87 -3.65 -9.45 0.28
N ASP A 88 -2.96 -8.86 1.25
CA ASP A 88 -3.58 -8.18 2.39
C ASP A 88 -2.98 -6.79 2.63
N PHE A 89 -3.48 -5.81 1.90
CA PHE A 89 -3.05 -4.42 2.04
C PHE A 89 -3.22 -3.89 3.47
N GLU A 90 -4.36 -4.19 4.15
CA GLU A 90 -4.63 -3.67 5.50
C GLU A 90 -3.59 -4.19 6.51
N PHE A 91 -3.26 -5.46 6.41
CA PHE A 91 -2.21 -6.08 7.23
C PHE A 91 -0.82 -5.52 6.91
N TRP A 92 -0.47 -5.41 5.62
CA TRP A 92 0.79 -4.83 5.19
C TRP A 92 0.94 -3.38 5.68
N ALA A 93 -0.08 -2.55 5.46
CA ALA A 93 -0.04 -1.14 5.82
C ALA A 93 0.11 -0.93 7.33
N TYR A 94 -0.61 -1.70 8.14
CA TYR A 94 -0.47 -1.65 9.59
C TYR A 94 0.90 -2.13 10.06
N SER A 95 1.44 -3.17 9.44
CA SER A 95 2.71 -3.79 9.83
C SER A 95 3.93 -2.94 9.45
N THR A 96 3.84 -2.16 8.37
CA THR A 96 5.02 -1.52 7.75
C THR A 96 4.95 0.00 7.67
N ALA A 97 3.76 0.60 7.64
CA ALA A 97 3.63 2.04 7.43
C ALA A 97 3.47 2.81 8.74
N LEU A 98 4.36 3.78 8.95
CA LEU A 98 4.27 4.79 10.01
C LEU A 98 3.80 6.12 9.44
N ILE A 99 2.88 6.77 10.12
CA ILE A 99 2.35 8.08 9.75
C ILE A 99 2.40 9.04 10.93
N SER A 100 2.56 10.33 10.64
CA SER A 100 2.45 11.37 11.66
C SER A 100 0.98 11.61 11.99
N PRO A 101 0.58 11.57 13.26
CA PRO A 101 -0.77 11.88 13.67
C PRO A 101 -1.10 13.36 13.46
N LYS A 102 -2.35 13.66 13.11
CA LYS A 102 -2.82 15.02 12.82
C LYS A 102 -2.65 16.01 13.98
N GLY A 103 -2.70 15.53 15.20
CA GLY A 103 -2.52 16.34 16.41
C GLY A 103 -1.06 16.56 16.84
N GLY A 104 -0.09 16.09 16.07
CA GLY A 104 1.31 16.01 16.48
C GLY A 104 1.55 14.82 17.42
N GLY A 105 2.80 14.63 17.83
CA GLY A 105 3.23 13.52 18.68
C GLY A 105 4.08 12.49 17.91
N GLU A 106 4.29 11.35 18.53
CA GLU A 106 5.05 10.26 17.93
C GLU A 106 4.32 9.64 16.74
N ASP A 107 5.08 9.06 15.84
CA ASP A 107 4.53 8.36 14.69
C ASP A 107 3.74 7.13 15.10
N ILE A 108 2.63 6.93 14.44
CA ILE A 108 1.72 5.82 14.70
C ILE A 108 1.63 4.89 13.50
N ARG A 109 1.33 3.62 13.74
CA ARG A 109 1.02 2.67 12.66
C ARG A 109 -0.21 3.10 11.88
N PHE A 110 -0.16 2.89 10.57
CA PHE A 110 -1.28 3.26 9.72
C PHE A 110 -2.47 2.33 9.94
N PHE A 111 -3.43 2.83 10.67
CA PHE A 111 -4.70 2.16 10.92
C PHE A 111 -5.80 2.84 10.10
N LEU A 112 -6.45 2.10 9.21
CA LEU A 112 -7.44 2.65 8.29
C LEU A 112 -8.73 3.02 9.03
N ASN A 113 -9.19 4.24 8.83
CA ASN A 113 -10.53 4.63 9.27
C ASN A 113 -11.62 4.06 8.34
N ARG A 114 -12.88 4.20 8.75
CA ARG A 114 -14.02 3.67 8.01
C ARG A 114 -14.08 4.16 6.55
N ALA A 115 -13.88 5.44 6.30
CA ALA A 115 -13.95 6.01 4.95
C ALA A 115 -12.80 5.48 4.06
N GLN A 116 -11.62 5.33 4.63
CA GLN A 116 -10.48 4.71 3.95
C GLN A 116 -10.74 3.25 3.60
N ARG A 117 -11.34 2.46 4.50
CA ARG A 117 -11.70 1.06 4.20
C ARG A 117 -12.74 0.94 3.08
N THR A 118 -13.71 1.87 3.03
CA THR A 118 -14.69 1.90 1.92
C THR A 118 -14.01 2.21 0.58
N TYR A 119 -13.08 3.16 0.58
CA TYR A 119 -12.30 3.48 -0.63
C TYR A 119 -11.37 2.33 -1.03
N LEU A 120 -10.69 1.72 -0.07
CA LEU A 120 -9.85 0.54 -0.30
C LEU A 120 -10.63 -0.60 -0.95
N LYS A 121 -11.87 -0.84 -0.50
CA LYS A 121 -12.72 -1.86 -1.11
C LYS A 121 -12.88 -1.65 -2.62
N THR A 122 -13.11 -0.42 -3.06
CA THR A 122 -13.23 -0.12 -4.49
C THR A 122 -11.90 -0.32 -5.23
N LEU A 123 -10.77 0.08 -4.62
CA LEU A 123 -9.43 -0.16 -5.17
C LEU A 123 -9.17 -1.66 -5.38
N GLU A 124 -9.45 -2.46 -4.37
CA GLU A 124 -9.24 -3.91 -4.41
C GLU A 124 -10.21 -4.62 -5.37
N GLU A 125 -11.48 -4.22 -5.43
CA GLU A 125 -12.44 -4.73 -6.42
C GLU A 125 -11.95 -4.52 -7.87
N LEU A 126 -11.34 -3.39 -8.17
CA LEU A 126 -10.78 -3.11 -9.50
C LEU A 126 -9.49 -3.91 -9.72
N ARG A 127 -8.58 -3.92 -8.75
CA ARG A 127 -7.30 -4.63 -8.85
C ARG A 127 -7.49 -6.13 -9.05
N THR A 128 -8.32 -6.77 -8.21
CA THR A 128 -8.55 -8.22 -8.26
C THR A 128 -9.37 -8.64 -9.49
N SER A 129 -10.17 -7.72 -10.03
CA SER A 129 -10.85 -7.93 -11.32
C SER A 129 -9.96 -7.67 -12.54
N ASN A 130 -8.67 -7.38 -12.34
CA ASN A 130 -7.71 -7.03 -13.38
C ASN A 130 -8.18 -5.86 -14.27
N LYS A 131 -8.87 -4.89 -13.65
CA LYS A 131 -9.34 -3.68 -14.33
C LYS A 131 -8.42 -2.50 -14.04
N PRO A 132 -8.25 -1.56 -14.97
CA PRO A 132 -7.57 -0.31 -14.70
C PRO A 132 -8.21 0.43 -13.52
N ILE A 133 -7.37 0.91 -12.59
CA ILE A 133 -7.85 1.71 -11.45
C ILE A 133 -7.94 3.17 -11.88
N SER A 134 -9.12 3.57 -12.38
CA SER A 134 -9.41 4.96 -12.74
C SER A 134 -10.57 5.45 -11.87
N ILE A 135 -10.29 6.31 -10.90
CA ILE A 135 -11.24 6.74 -9.88
C ILE A 135 -11.27 8.26 -9.76
N ILE A 136 -12.47 8.82 -9.79
CA ILE A 136 -12.73 10.20 -9.38
C ILE A 136 -13.30 10.16 -7.97
N LEU A 137 -12.53 10.70 -7.01
CA LEU A 137 -12.88 10.68 -5.61
C LEU A 137 -13.45 12.04 -5.16
N LEU A 138 -14.78 12.14 -5.08
CA LEU A 138 -15.43 13.28 -4.45
C LEU A 138 -15.48 13.07 -2.93
N LYS A 139 -14.85 13.96 -2.18
CA LYS A 139 -14.62 13.74 -0.76
C LYS A 139 -14.70 15.01 0.08
N ALA A 140 -15.09 14.84 1.35
CA ALA A 140 -14.89 15.87 2.37
C ALA A 140 -13.39 16.09 2.64
N ARG A 141 -13.05 17.21 3.27
CA ARG A 141 -11.68 17.50 3.67
C ARG A 141 -11.21 16.57 4.81
N GLN A 142 -9.92 16.27 4.82
CA GLN A 142 -9.17 15.74 5.96
C GLN A 142 -9.58 14.35 6.50
N TRP A 143 -10.16 13.47 5.68
CA TRP A 143 -10.43 12.09 6.08
C TRP A 143 -9.30 11.10 5.73
N GLY A 144 -8.16 11.59 5.23
CA GLY A 144 -6.99 10.79 4.95
C GLY A 144 -7.00 10.04 3.61
N GLY A 145 -7.80 10.50 2.62
CA GLY A 145 -7.84 9.87 1.29
C GLY A 145 -6.50 9.91 0.56
N SER A 146 -5.82 11.06 0.54
CA SER A 146 -4.50 11.17 -0.08
C SER A 146 -3.46 10.29 0.61
N THR A 147 -3.53 10.14 1.93
CA THR A 147 -2.65 9.24 2.68
C THR A 147 -2.86 7.79 2.25
N LEU A 148 -4.13 7.34 2.19
CA LEU A 148 -4.43 5.99 1.72
C LEU A 148 -3.95 5.77 0.28
N THR A 149 -4.23 6.70 -0.64
CA THR A 149 -3.82 6.58 -2.04
C THR A 149 -2.30 6.41 -2.16
N GLN A 150 -1.52 7.20 -1.43
CA GLN A 150 -0.06 7.13 -1.48
C GLN A 150 0.47 5.82 -0.90
N ILE A 151 -0.04 5.38 0.25
CA ILE A 151 0.38 4.12 0.87
C ILE A 151 -0.03 2.93 -0.02
N TYR A 152 -1.20 3.00 -0.67
CA TYR A 152 -1.64 1.97 -1.61
C TYR A 152 -0.74 1.90 -2.86
N MET A 153 -0.40 3.05 -3.45
CA MET A 153 0.53 3.11 -4.58
C MET A 153 1.91 2.58 -4.20
N LEU A 154 2.39 2.90 -2.99
CA LEU A 154 3.64 2.38 -2.47
C LEU A 154 3.60 0.85 -2.29
N TRP A 155 2.50 0.30 -1.79
CA TRP A 155 2.30 -1.14 -1.70
C TRP A 155 2.38 -1.82 -3.06
N ILE A 156 1.75 -1.25 -4.09
CA ILE A 156 1.86 -1.76 -5.46
C ILE A 156 3.32 -1.75 -5.92
N GLN A 157 4.08 -0.69 -5.65
CA GLN A 157 5.49 -0.56 -6.05
C GLN A 157 6.41 -1.53 -5.29
N ILE A 158 6.25 -1.67 -3.97
CA ILE A 158 7.14 -2.50 -3.16
C ILE A 158 6.83 -4.00 -3.32
N ILE A 159 5.53 -4.36 -3.38
CA ILE A 159 5.10 -5.75 -3.32
C ILE A 159 4.84 -6.35 -4.71
N HIS A 160 4.20 -5.60 -5.61
CA HIS A 160 3.66 -6.18 -6.85
C HIS A 160 4.46 -5.84 -8.10
N LYS A 161 5.19 -4.72 -8.12
CA LYS A 161 5.77 -4.18 -9.35
C LYS A 161 7.23 -3.75 -9.16
N LYS A 162 7.98 -3.80 -10.26
CA LYS A 162 9.32 -3.22 -10.36
C LYS A 162 9.33 -2.24 -11.52
N ASN A 163 10.15 -1.21 -11.42
CA ASN A 163 10.28 -0.17 -12.46
C ASN A 163 8.95 0.54 -12.81
N TRP A 164 8.00 0.61 -11.86
CA TRP A 164 6.75 1.33 -12.04
C TRP A 164 6.86 2.75 -11.51
N ASN A 165 6.64 3.71 -12.41
CA ASN A 165 6.76 5.11 -12.07
C ASN A 165 5.41 5.65 -11.61
N SER A 166 5.44 6.41 -10.53
CA SER A 166 4.27 7.09 -9.99
C SER A 166 4.46 8.60 -9.97
N VAL A 167 3.37 9.34 -10.12
CA VAL A 167 3.36 10.79 -10.00
C VAL A 167 2.33 11.25 -8.99
N ILE A 168 2.69 12.28 -8.24
CA ILE A 168 1.81 13.03 -7.36
C ILE A 168 1.70 14.42 -7.93
N CYS A 169 0.50 14.83 -8.34
CA CYS A 169 0.26 16.16 -8.89
C CYS A 169 -0.85 16.86 -8.13
N GLY A 170 -0.53 18.00 -7.52
CA GLY A 170 -1.48 18.89 -6.85
C GLY A 170 -1.62 20.21 -7.58
N ASP A 171 -2.45 21.12 -7.06
CA ASP A 171 -2.58 22.47 -7.59
C ASP A 171 -1.23 23.20 -7.53
N VAL A 172 -0.62 23.23 -6.34
CA VAL A 172 0.70 23.84 -6.11
C VAL A 172 1.72 22.79 -5.67
N GLU A 173 2.98 23.05 -6.01
CA GLU A 173 4.09 22.13 -5.73
C GLU A 173 4.29 21.83 -4.23
N SER A 174 4.04 22.80 -3.37
CA SER A 174 4.15 22.62 -1.90
C SER A 174 3.21 21.55 -1.36
N GLN A 175 2.00 21.44 -1.89
CA GLN A 175 1.04 20.40 -1.50
C GLN A 175 1.50 19.03 -1.96
N SER A 176 2.00 18.92 -3.19
CA SER A 176 2.55 17.68 -3.72
C SER A 176 3.77 17.22 -2.93
N ASN A 177 4.61 18.14 -2.48
CA ASN A 177 5.78 17.85 -1.62
C ASN A 177 5.36 17.29 -0.25
N ILE A 178 4.30 17.82 0.37
CA ILE A 178 3.78 17.28 1.64
C ILE A 178 3.33 15.82 1.45
N VAL A 179 2.61 15.54 0.36
CA VAL A 179 2.15 14.19 0.06
C VAL A 179 3.34 13.25 -0.23
N SER A 180 4.32 13.72 -0.99
CA SER A 180 5.56 12.98 -1.26
C SER A 180 6.37 12.70 0.01
N GLY A 181 6.41 13.64 0.96
CA GLY A 181 7.06 13.47 2.26
C GLY A 181 6.49 12.30 3.07
N MET A 182 5.17 12.09 3.00
CA MET A 182 4.55 10.92 3.65
C MET A 182 5.07 9.61 3.06
N LEU A 183 5.25 9.54 1.74
CA LEU A 183 5.76 8.36 1.06
C LEU A 183 7.22 8.08 1.44
N SER A 184 8.08 9.11 1.40
CA SER A 184 9.48 9.01 1.84
C SER A 184 9.58 8.44 3.25
N LYS A 185 8.75 8.95 4.17
CA LYS A 185 8.72 8.51 5.55
C LYS A 185 8.38 7.03 5.70
N VAL A 186 7.39 6.53 4.98
CA VAL A 186 7.05 5.10 5.01
C VAL A 186 8.22 4.25 4.51
N VAL A 187 8.91 4.66 3.45
CA VAL A 187 10.07 3.94 2.92
C VAL A 187 11.24 3.94 3.92
N GLU A 188 11.56 5.08 4.50
CA GLU A 188 12.67 5.23 5.47
C GLU A 188 12.47 4.40 6.74
N HIS A 189 11.22 4.21 7.18
CA HIS A 189 10.87 3.45 8.37
C HIS A 189 10.37 2.02 8.04
N TYR A 190 10.48 1.61 6.78
CA TYR A 190 10.06 0.26 6.38
C TYR A 190 10.89 -0.79 7.11
N PRO A 191 10.25 -1.73 7.84
CA PRO A 191 10.98 -2.70 8.63
C PRO A 191 11.75 -3.68 7.73
N SER A 192 13.03 -3.87 8.00
CA SER A 192 13.91 -4.73 7.19
C SER A 192 13.44 -6.19 7.12
N TRP A 193 12.81 -6.70 8.20
CA TRP A 193 12.27 -8.07 8.21
C TRP A 193 11.17 -8.26 7.13
N ALA A 194 10.44 -7.19 6.78
CA ALA A 194 9.40 -7.20 5.76
C ALA A 194 9.95 -7.10 4.31
N ALA A 195 11.27 -6.93 4.18
CA ALA A 195 11.98 -6.82 2.91
C ALA A 195 13.21 -7.77 2.88
N ASN A 196 13.07 -8.98 3.40
CA ASN A 196 14.12 -10.00 3.42
C ASN A 196 15.44 -9.49 4.03
N GLY A 197 15.38 -8.71 5.11
CA GLY A 197 16.54 -8.14 5.79
C GLY A 197 17.11 -6.88 5.11
N VAL A 198 16.56 -6.44 3.99
CA VAL A 198 17.02 -5.24 3.26
C VAL A 198 16.42 -3.98 3.87
N LYS A 199 17.25 -3.00 4.19
CA LYS A 199 16.77 -1.66 4.54
C LYS A 199 16.35 -0.93 3.26
N LEU A 200 15.11 -0.47 3.20
CA LEU A 200 14.65 0.35 2.09
C LEU A 200 15.23 1.76 2.19
N ASP A 201 15.54 2.33 1.05
CA ASP A 201 16.06 3.70 0.94
C ASP A 201 15.54 4.36 -0.35
N THR A 202 15.50 5.69 -0.33
CA THR A 202 15.16 6.50 -1.49
C THR A 202 16.30 7.44 -1.84
N LYS A 203 16.60 7.56 -3.14
CA LYS A 203 17.62 8.50 -3.65
C LYS A 203 17.01 9.45 -4.68
N PRO A 204 17.54 10.68 -4.79
CA PRO A 204 17.24 11.54 -5.92
C PRO A 204 17.56 10.79 -7.22
N PHE A 205 16.65 10.83 -8.18
CA PHE A 205 16.88 10.23 -9.49
C PHE A 205 17.53 11.27 -10.40
N GLU A 206 18.68 10.92 -10.98
CA GLU A 206 19.46 11.79 -11.89
C GLU A 206 19.67 13.23 -11.37
N GLY A 207 19.87 13.37 -10.05
CA GLY A 207 20.04 14.68 -9.41
C GLY A 207 18.76 15.52 -9.27
N SER A 208 17.60 14.98 -9.66
CA SER A 208 16.32 15.67 -9.54
C SER A 208 15.91 15.83 -8.08
N SER A 209 15.53 17.03 -7.69
CA SER A 209 14.90 17.28 -6.37
C SER A 209 13.43 16.80 -6.31
N LYS A 210 12.81 16.53 -7.47
CA LYS A 210 11.38 16.23 -7.60
C LYS A 210 11.08 14.76 -7.85
N THR A 211 12.08 14.01 -8.30
CA THR A 211 11.94 12.58 -8.59
C THR A 211 12.88 11.80 -7.68
N ARG A 212 12.33 10.84 -6.98
CA ARG A 212 13.09 9.92 -6.13
C ARG A 212 12.90 8.49 -6.61
N GLN A 213 13.92 7.69 -6.43
CA GLN A 213 13.92 6.26 -6.72
C GLN A 213 13.88 5.47 -5.41
N ILE A 214 12.95 4.53 -5.31
CA ILE A 214 12.95 3.49 -4.29
C ILE A 214 13.90 2.41 -4.78
N GLN A 215 15.08 2.29 -4.18
CA GLN A 215 16.13 1.42 -4.68
C GLN A 215 15.77 -0.06 -4.68
N TYR A 216 14.97 -0.50 -3.71
CA TYR A 216 14.53 -1.89 -3.56
C TYR A 216 13.79 -2.43 -4.78
N CYS A 217 12.85 -1.66 -5.32
CA CYS A 217 12.01 -2.06 -6.47
C CYS A 217 12.34 -1.30 -7.76
N GLN A 218 13.32 -0.39 -7.75
CA GLN A 218 13.69 0.48 -8.87
C GLN A 218 12.53 1.37 -9.37
N CYS A 219 11.51 1.58 -8.54
CA CYS A 219 10.36 2.40 -8.86
C CYS A 219 10.66 3.88 -8.60
N LEU A 220 10.14 4.73 -9.48
CA LEU A 220 10.24 6.18 -9.32
C LEU A 220 8.93 6.73 -8.75
N TYR A 221 9.03 7.78 -7.94
CA TYR A 221 7.93 8.67 -7.65
C TYR A 221 8.33 10.12 -7.86
N SER A 222 7.49 10.83 -8.58
CA SER A 222 7.75 12.21 -8.99
C SER A 222 6.70 13.14 -8.41
N VAL A 223 7.11 14.37 -8.16
CA VAL A 223 6.24 15.45 -7.68
C VAL A 223 6.02 16.42 -8.83
N GLY A 224 4.75 16.68 -9.14
CA GLY A 224 4.33 17.64 -10.12
C GLY A 224 3.35 18.67 -9.57
N SER A 225 3.03 19.65 -10.38
CA SER A 225 2.03 20.67 -10.07
C SER A 225 1.27 21.03 -11.35
N ALA A 226 -0.03 21.27 -11.21
CA ALA A 226 -0.86 21.72 -12.31
C ALA A 226 -0.40 23.06 -12.91
N GLN A 227 0.30 23.86 -12.14
CA GLN A 227 0.90 25.12 -12.60
C GLN A 227 2.12 24.93 -13.50
N LYS A 228 2.79 23.76 -13.45
CA LYS A 228 4.00 23.45 -14.23
C LYS A 228 3.89 22.07 -14.91
N PRO A 229 2.98 21.89 -15.84
CA PRO A 229 2.67 20.58 -16.42
C PRO A 229 3.80 19.95 -17.24
N ASP A 230 4.69 20.76 -17.82
CA ASP A 230 5.75 20.26 -18.70
C ASP A 230 6.74 19.31 -17.99
N ASN A 231 6.87 19.40 -16.69
CA ASN A 231 7.78 18.55 -15.92
C ASN A 231 7.34 17.08 -15.88
N LEU A 232 6.16 16.75 -16.36
CA LEU A 232 5.59 15.40 -16.31
C LEU A 232 5.48 14.73 -17.69
N ARG A 233 5.67 15.48 -18.78
CA ARG A 233 5.44 15.00 -20.16
C ARG A 233 6.44 13.95 -20.66
N SER A 234 7.60 13.82 -20.07
CA SER A 234 8.66 12.89 -20.52
C SER A 234 8.77 11.63 -19.65
N GLN A 235 7.86 11.42 -18.72
CA GLN A 235 7.94 10.31 -17.79
C GLN A 235 6.99 9.19 -18.22
N ASN A 236 7.48 7.96 -18.25
CA ASN A 236 6.64 6.77 -18.39
C ASN A 236 5.89 6.55 -17.06
N ILE A 237 4.68 7.09 -16.94
CA ILE A 237 3.88 7.09 -15.72
C ILE A 237 2.95 5.90 -15.72
N SER A 238 3.11 5.02 -14.74
CA SER A 238 2.26 3.84 -14.54
C SER A 238 1.12 4.10 -13.54
N MET A 239 1.32 5.05 -12.61
CA MET A 239 0.32 5.42 -11.59
C MET A 239 0.34 6.92 -11.35
N ALA A 240 -0.84 7.53 -11.22
CA ALA A 240 -0.98 8.96 -10.95
C ALA A 240 -1.96 9.21 -9.80
N HIS A 241 -1.55 10.07 -8.86
CA HIS A 241 -2.43 10.64 -7.86
C HIS A 241 -2.60 12.13 -8.13
N LEU A 242 -3.70 12.48 -8.77
CA LEU A 242 -4.09 13.87 -9.04
C LEU A 242 -4.92 14.35 -7.86
N THR A 243 -4.38 15.27 -7.06
CA THR A 243 -5.05 15.74 -5.85
C THR A 243 -5.58 17.16 -6.02
N GLU A 244 -6.75 17.43 -5.43
CA GLU A 244 -7.41 18.75 -5.45
C GLU A 244 -7.69 19.29 -6.86
N VAL A 245 -7.98 18.41 -7.82
CA VAL A 245 -8.19 18.75 -9.25
C VAL A 245 -9.23 19.89 -9.44
N GLY A 246 -10.26 19.94 -8.60
CA GLY A 246 -11.26 21.02 -8.67
C GLY A 246 -10.74 22.43 -8.36
N LEU A 247 -9.51 22.56 -7.84
CA LEU A 247 -8.85 23.85 -7.59
C LEU A 247 -7.89 24.27 -8.72
N TRP A 248 -7.61 23.36 -9.65
CA TRP A 248 -6.67 23.62 -10.73
C TRP A 248 -7.19 24.73 -11.65
N LYS A 249 -6.35 25.69 -11.91
CA LYS A 249 -6.67 26.84 -12.74
C LYS A 249 -6.00 26.74 -14.10
N GLU A 250 -6.67 27.26 -15.12
CA GLU A 250 -6.07 27.48 -16.41
C GLU A 250 -4.86 28.44 -16.26
N THR A 251 -3.73 28.07 -16.84
CA THR A 251 -2.54 28.90 -16.96
C THR A 251 -2.35 29.35 -18.39
N LYS A 252 -1.55 30.40 -18.65
CA LYS A 252 -1.29 30.92 -19.99
C LYS A 252 -0.91 29.78 -20.97
N GLY A 253 -1.87 29.41 -21.83
CA GLY A 253 -1.67 28.42 -22.91
C GLY A 253 -1.81 26.95 -22.48
N LYS A 254 -2.26 26.63 -21.24
CA LYS A 254 -2.44 25.24 -20.79
C LYS A 254 -3.67 25.10 -19.90
N LYS A 255 -4.52 24.16 -20.25
CA LYS A 255 -5.69 23.78 -19.48
C LYS A 255 -5.38 22.62 -18.55
N PRO A 256 -6.08 22.48 -17.42
CA PRO A 256 -5.96 21.30 -16.54
C PRO A 256 -6.18 19.97 -17.27
N GLU A 257 -7.07 19.95 -18.25
CA GLU A 257 -7.37 18.79 -19.09
C GLU A 257 -6.16 18.34 -19.90
N ASP A 258 -5.35 19.26 -20.42
CA ASP A 258 -4.13 18.94 -21.19
C ASP A 258 -3.10 18.21 -20.32
N LEU A 259 -3.02 18.58 -19.04
CA LEU A 259 -2.16 17.90 -18.08
C LEU A 259 -2.66 16.48 -17.79
N VAL A 260 -3.96 16.33 -17.53
CA VAL A 260 -4.56 15.01 -17.30
C VAL A 260 -4.34 14.13 -18.51
N GLN A 261 -4.60 14.65 -19.72
CA GLN A 261 -4.39 13.91 -20.95
C GLN A 261 -2.92 13.54 -21.16
N SER A 262 -1.97 14.41 -20.82
CA SER A 262 -0.53 14.11 -20.95
C SER A 262 -0.04 13.03 -19.97
N ILE A 263 -0.69 12.88 -18.82
CA ILE A 263 -0.38 11.83 -17.84
C ILE A 263 -0.98 10.48 -18.27
N PHE A 264 -2.19 10.47 -18.80
CA PHE A 264 -2.89 9.26 -19.25
C PHE A 264 -2.53 8.81 -20.67
N GLY A 265 -1.93 9.67 -21.47
CA GLY A 265 -1.52 9.41 -22.84
C GLY A 265 -0.05 9.00 -23.01
N SER A 266 0.66 8.84 -21.89
CA SER A 266 2.09 8.46 -21.87
C SER A 266 2.32 6.96 -21.76
#